data_8d4b0d9f0f857bf90e6e1ab48d51fe2b
#
_entry.id   8d4b0d9f0f857bf90e6e1ab48d51fe2b
#
_cell.length_a   1.000
_cell.length_b   1.000
_cell.length_c   1.000
_cell.angle_alpha   90.00
_cell.angle_beta   90.00
_cell.angle_gamma   90.00
#
_symmetry.space_group_name_H-M   'P 1'
#
loop_
_entity.id
_entity.type
_entity.pdbx_description
1 polymer ?
#
loop_
_entity_poly.entity_id
_entity_poly.type
_entity_poly.pdbx_seq_one_letter_code
_entity_poly.pdbx_strand_id
1 'polypeptide(L)'
;MRENGFPAPKFSTTIPKGDDRARAVCDHCGFIDYQNPKIVVGSVALWKEKILLCRRAIEPRKGFWTLPAGYLELGESVEEGARRAAWEEARARINIDRLLAVYSVPRISQVQLMFRATLESENIDAGPESAEVDLFDWDGVPWADIAFPTVGWALRQWRESRGFTEFPPYSNPVEGL
;
A
#
# COMPACT_ATOMS: atom_id res chain seq x y z
N MET A 1 20.86 -4.22 -27.34
CA MET A 1 21.08 -5.70 -27.38
C MET A 1 21.39 -6.12 -25.94
N ARG A 2 20.77 -7.16 -25.43
CA ARG A 2 21.18 -7.73 -24.13
C ARG A 2 22.52 -8.45 -24.31
N GLU A 3 23.32 -8.56 -23.26
CA GLU A 3 24.69 -9.19 -23.28
C GLU A 3 24.76 -10.61 -23.88
N ASN A 4 23.62 -11.29 -24.05
CA ASN A 4 23.53 -12.65 -24.61
C ASN A 4 23.11 -12.70 -26.09
N GLY A 5 23.17 -11.61 -26.84
CA GLY A 5 22.97 -11.58 -28.30
C GLY A 5 21.53 -11.77 -28.80
N PHE A 6 20.55 -11.96 -27.93
CA PHE A 6 19.15 -12.05 -28.36
C PHE A 6 18.51 -10.67 -28.50
N PRO A 7 17.66 -10.44 -29.52
CA PRO A 7 16.92 -9.20 -29.66
C PRO A 7 15.98 -9.02 -28.44
N ALA A 8 15.75 -7.76 -28.05
CA ALA A 8 14.77 -7.45 -27.01
C ALA A 8 13.38 -8.01 -27.42
N PRO A 9 12.63 -8.64 -26.52
CA PRO A 9 11.30 -9.14 -26.85
C PRO A 9 10.41 -7.97 -27.26
N LYS A 10 9.68 -8.17 -28.36
CA LYS A 10 8.67 -7.23 -28.87
C LYS A 10 7.30 -7.79 -28.54
N PHE A 11 6.41 -6.95 -28.00
CA PHE A 11 5.06 -7.31 -27.63
C PHE A 11 4.05 -6.56 -28.48
N SER A 12 3.04 -7.27 -28.97
CA SER A 12 1.85 -6.70 -29.63
C SER A 12 0.63 -6.90 -28.75
N THR A 13 -0.28 -5.92 -28.77
CA THR A 13 -1.56 -6.04 -28.05
C THR A 13 -2.56 -6.76 -28.93
N THR A 14 -2.90 -8.00 -28.57
CA THR A 14 -3.86 -8.85 -29.31
C THR A 14 -4.76 -9.61 -28.34
N ILE A 15 -5.88 -10.17 -28.84
CA ILE A 15 -6.73 -11.09 -28.05
C ILE A 15 -6.22 -12.51 -28.31
N PRO A 16 -5.60 -13.18 -27.32
CA PRO A 16 -5.11 -14.53 -27.47
C PRO A 16 -6.26 -15.52 -27.69
N LYS A 17 -5.95 -16.63 -28.33
CA LYS A 17 -6.94 -17.71 -28.55
C LYS A 17 -7.46 -18.21 -27.20
N GLY A 18 -8.77 -18.09 -26.98
CA GLY A 18 -9.43 -18.53 -25.74
C GLY A 18 -9.53 -17.46 -24.65
N ASP A 19 -9.04 -16.23 -24.91
CA ASP A 19 -9.25 -15.07 -24.03
C ASP A 19 -10.36 -14.16 -24.61
N ASP A 20 -10.93 -13.30 -23.76
CA ASP A 20 -11.93 -12.29 -24.12
C ASP A 20 -11.37 -10.85 -24.09
N ARG A 21 -10.10 -10.69 -23.74
CA ARG A 21 -9.43 -9.40 -23.55
C ARG A 21 -8.12 -9.31 -24.32
N ALA A 22 -7.80 -8.08 -24.71
CA ALA A 22 -6.50 -7.78 -25.28
C ALA A 22 -5.38 -7.94 -24.22
N ARG A 23 -4.30 -8.64 -24.61
CA ARG A 23 -3.13 -8.89 -23.80
C ARG A 23 -1.87 -8.49 -24.54
N ALA A 24 -0.79 -8.26 -23.83
CA ALA A 24 0.54 -8.13 -24.42
C ALA A 24 1.05 -9.54 -24.76
N VAL A 25 1.20 -9.82 -26.05
CA VAL A 25 1.69 -11.11 -26.55
C VAL A 25 3.04 -10.92 -27.22
N CYS A 26 4.02 -11.74 -26.84
CA CYS A 26 5.34 -11.71 -27.45
C CYS A 26 5.27 -12.16 -28.91
N ASP A 27 5.71 -11.28 -29.84
CA ASP A 27 5.67 -11.55 -31.29
C ASP A 27 6.57 -12.73 -31.70
N HIS A 28 7.57 -13.07 -30.86
CA HIS A 28 8.54 -14.12 -31.17
C HIS A 28 8.11 -15.52 -30.70
N CYS A 29 7.63 -15.63 -29.44
CA CYS A 29 7.37 -16.93 -28.82
C CYS A 29 5.91 -17.13 -28.38
N GLY A 30 5.05 -16.15 -28.57
CA GLY A 30 3.64 -16.22 -28.16
C GLY A 30 3.40 -16.14 -26.67
N PHE A 31 4.42 -15.86 -25.85
CA PHE A 31 4.25 -15.65 -24.40
C PHE A 31 3.24 -14.52 -24.15
N ILE A 32 2.30 -14.76 -23.25
CA ILE A 32 1.28 -13.78 -22.86
C ILE A 32 1.71 -13.15 -21.54
N ASP A 33 1.91 -11.83 -21.55
CA ASP A 33 2.20 -11.06 -20.33
C ASP A 33 0.88 -10.66 -19.65
N TYR A 34 0.49 -11.46 -18.64
CA TYR A 34 -0.68 -11.17 -17.83
C TYR A 34 -0.38 -10.08 -16.80
N GLN A 35 -0.94 -8.91 -17.01
CA GLN A 35 -0.85 -7.80 -16.06
C GLN A 35 -2.01 -7.84 -15.07
N ASN A 36 -1.68 -7.91 -13.79
CA ASN A 36 -2.63 -7.88 -12.69
C ASN A 36 -2.58 -6.54 -11.94
N PRO A 37 -3.64 -6.18 -11.19
CA PRO A 37 -3.58 -5.05 -10.28
C PRO A 37 -2.40 -5.17 -9.33
N LYS A 38 -1.70 -4.06 -9.07
CA LYS A 38 -0.64 -4.02 -8.08
C LYS A 38 -1.24 -4.12 -6.68
N ILE A 39 -0.63 -4.94 -5.84
CA ILE A 39 -1.00 -5.03 -4.43
C ILE A 39 -0.16 -4.03 -3.65
N VAL A 40 -0.83 -3.23 -2.83
CA VAL A 40 -0.21 -2.34 -1.84
C VAL A 40 -0.55 -2.87 -0.46
N VAL A 41 0.42 -2.89 0.43
CA VAL A 41 0.24 -3.31 1.82
C VAL A 41 0.70 -2.20 2.75
N GLY A 42 -0.06 -1.96 3.81
CA GLY A 42 0.25 -0.90 4.75
C GLY A 42 -0.45 -1.08 6.09
N SER A 43 -0.24 -0.16 6.99
CA SER A 43 -0.79 -0.28 8.34
C SER A 43 -1.20 1.05 8.97
N VAL A 44 -2.27 1.01 9.75
CA VAL A 44 -2.55 1.98 10.80
C VAL A 44 -1.85 1.47 12.06
N ALA A 45 -0.64 1.97 12.29
CA ALA A 45 0.22 1.56 13.38
C ALA A 45 0.20 2.59 14.51
N LEU A 46 0.06 2.14 15.75
CA LEU A 46 -0.08 3.00 16.91
C LEU A 46 1.01 2.75 17.96
N TRP A 47 1.47 3.84 18.56
CA TRP A 47 2.13 3.81 19.85
C TRP A 47 1.19 4.35 20.91
N LYS A 48 0.73 3.48 21.82
CA LYS A 48 -0.36 3.81 22.73
C LYS A 48 -1.60 4.26 21.93
N GLU A 49 -2.00 5.53 22.06
CA GLU A 49 -3.15 6.11 21.35
C GLU A 49 -2.74 6.96 20.12
N LYS A 50 -1.43 7.13 19.87
CA LYS A 50 -0.92 7.97 18.81
C LYS A 50 -0.68 7.18 17.53
N ILE A 51 -1.05 7.77 16.42
CA ILE A 51 -1.00 7.20 15.07
C ILE A 51 0.31 7.59 14.40
N LEU A 52 1.04 6.61 13.88
CA LEU A 52 2.22 6.84 13.05
C LEU A 52 1.79 7.34 11.67
N LEU A 53 2.31 8.51 11.27
CA LEU A 53 2.23 9.01 9.91
C LEU A 53 3.62 9.35 9.38
N CYS A 54 3.79 9.22 8.06
CA CYS A 54 4.99 9.54 7.30
C CYS A 54 4.70 10.70 6.36
N ARG A 55 5.54 11.72 6.33
CA ARG A 55 5.47 12.82 5.36
C ARG A 55 6.29 12.48 4.14
N ARG A 56 5.65 12.36 2.98
CA ARG A 56 6.28 11.87 1.76
C ARG A 56 7.44 12.75 1.28
N ALA A 57 8.59 12.15 1.01
CA ALA A 57 9.73 12.81 0.36
C ALA A 57 9.68 12.69 -1.17
N ILE A 58 8.83 11.78 -1.71
CA ILE A 58 8.76 11.41 -3.13
C ILE A 58 7.38 11.68 -3.74
N GLU A 59 7.34 11.82 -5.06
CA GLU A 59 6.09 11.86 -5.82
C GLU A 59 5.42 10.46 -5.92
N PRO A 60 4.09 10.38 -6.07
CA PRO A 60 3.14 11.50 -6.09
C PRO A 60 2.87 12.04 -4.68
N ARG A 61 2.38 13.27 -4.59
CA ARG A 61 1.96 13.92 -3.34
C ARG A 61 3.11 14.14 -2.34
N LYS A 62 4.29 14.50 -2.84
CA LYS A 62 5.42 14.94 -2.00
C LYS A 62 4.99 16.04 -1.02
N GLY A 63 5.43 15.93 0.24
CA GLY A 63 5.11 16.87 1.31
C GLY A 63 3.80 16.60 2.05
N PHE A 64 2.97 15.66 1.57
CA PHE A 64 1.73 15.24 2.23
C PHE A 64 1.95 14.04 3.15
N TRP A 65 1.05 13.87 4.12
CA TRP A 65 1.11 12.81 5.11
C TRP A 65 0.38 11.55 4.66
N THR A 66 0.96 10.41 4.96
CA THR A 66 0.41 9.09 4.63
C THR A 66 0.64 8.09 5.76
N LEU A 67 -0.07 6.98 5.71
CA LEU A 67 0.28 5.79 6.48
C LEU A 67 1.47 5.08 5.84
N PRO A 68 2.34 4.40 6.59
CA PRO A 68 3.39 3.58 6.02
C PRO A 68 2.77 2.47 5.15
N ALA A 69 3.12 2.45 3.86
CA ALA A 69 2.57 1.51 2.89
C ALA A 69 3.43 1.43 1.62
N GLY A 70 3.67 0.22 1.13
CA GLY A 70 4.44 -0.04 -0.08
C GLY A 70 3.82 -1.11 -0.96
N TYR A 71 4.39 -1.31 -2.15
CA TYR A 71 4.02 -2.45 -2.99
C TYR A 71 4.45 -3.76 -2.32
N LEU A 72 3.59 -4.78 -2.45
CA LEU A 72 3.93 -6.14 -2.04
C LEU A 72 5.01 -6.70 -2.97
N GLU A 73 6.08 -7.21 -2.40
CA GLU A 73 7.20 -7.79 -3.14
C GLU A 73 7.01 -9.30 -3.36
N LEU A 74 7.71 -9.84 -4.34
CA LEU A 74 7.68 -11.29 -4.61
C LEU A 74 8.30 -12.07 -3.46
N GLY A 75 7.59 -13.11 -3.01
CA GLY A 75 8.09 -14.02 -1.98
C GLY A 75 7.84 -13.60 -0.54
N GLU A 76 7.14 -12.48 -0.32
CA GLU A 76 6.70 -12.07 1.02
C GLU A 76 5.18 -12.27 1.22
N SER A 77 4.75 -12.51 2.44
CA SER A 77 3.34 -12.44 2.82
C SER A 77 2.89 -10.99 2.96
N VAL A 78 1.59 -10.76 2.95
CA VAL A 78 1.02 -9.39 3.06
C VAL A 78 1.36 -8.73 4.40
N GLU A 79 1.48 -9.50 5.48
CA GLU A 79 1.92 -9.04 6.78
C GLU A 79 3.41 -8.69 6.82
N GLU A 80 4.25 -9.49 6.16
CA GLU A 80 5.69 -9.20 6.02
C GLU A 80 5.90 -7.91 5.25
N GLY A 81 5.20 -7.73 4.12
CA GLY A 81 5.23 -6.51 3.33
C GLY A 81 4.80 -5.27 4.13
N ALA A 82 3.75 -5.37 4.96
CA ALA A 82 3.32 -4.26 5.80
C ALA A 82 4.37 -3.92 6.88
N ARG A 83 5.03 -4.92 7.49
CA ARG A 83 6.15 -4.69 8.44
C ARG A 83 7.35 -4.06 7.76
N ARG A 84 7.70 -4.54 6.56
CA ARG A 84 8.80 -3.99 5.77
C ARG A 84 8.52 -2.53 5.42
N ALA A 85 7.33 -2.19 4.92
CA ALA A 85 6.95 -0.82 4.58
C ALA A 85 7.06 0.11 5.80
N ALA A 86 6.58 -0.31 6.98
CA ALA A 86 6.71 0.47 8.21
C ALA A 86 8.19 0.69 8.60
N TRP A 87 9.04 -0.31 8.40
CA TRP A 87 10.47 -0.19 8.64
C TRP A 87 11.17 0.71 7.62
N GLU A 88 10.87 0.57 6.34
CA GLU A 88 11.47 1.35 5.26
C GLU A 88 11.13 2.84 5.36
N GLU A 89 9.87 3.17 5.63
CA GLU A 89 9.40 4.55 5.65
C GLU A 89 9.58 5.25 7.00
N ALA A 90 9.50 4.51 8.11
CA ALA A 90 9.50 5.11 9.45
C ALA A 90 10.49 4.49 10.44
N ARG A 91 11.34 3.53 10.03
CA ARG A 91 12.18 2.73 10.94
C ARG A 91 11.38 2.10 12.09
N ALA A 92 10.08 1.97 11.92
CA ALA A 92 9.15 1.47 12.90
C ALA A 92 9.04 -0.06 12.85
N ARG A 93 9.20 -0.71 13.99
CA ARG A 93 8.85 -2.13 14.16
C ARG A 93 7.42 -2.23 14.63
N ILE A 94 6.62 -3.03 13.94
CA ILE A 94 5.20 -3.16 14.22
C ILE A 94 4.79 -4.61 14.45
N ASN A 95 3.85 -4.78 15.36
CA ASN A 95 3.10 -6.02 15.55
C ASN A 95 1.75 -5.90 14.84
N ILE A 96 1.53 -6.73 13.83
CA ILE A 96 0.25 -6.80 13.11
C ILE A 96 -0.78 -7.46 14.04
N ASP A 97 -1.92 -6.78 14.19
CA ASP A 97 -3.08 -7.33 14.90
C ASP A 97 -3.98 -8.10 13.92
N ARG A 98 -4.50 -7.40 12.90
CA ARG A 98 -5.39 -8.00 11.90
C ARG A 98 -5.53 -7.15 10.65
N LEU A 99 -6.12 -7.76 9.62
CA LEU A 99 -6.54 -7.04 8.43
C LEU A 99 -7.68 -6.06 8.80
N LEU A 100 -7.42 -4.77 8.59
CA LEU A 100 -8.38 -3.70 8.83
C LEU A 100 -9.32 -3.52 7.64
N ALA A 101 -8.76 -3.42 6.44
CA ALA A 101 -9.52 -3.11 5.24
C ALA A 101 -8.88 -3.64 3.97
N VAL A 102 -9.72 -3.88 2.95
CA VAL A 102 -9.31 -4.13 1.57
C VAL A 102 -9.94 -3.06 0.69
N TYR A 103 -9.10 -2.23 0.07
CA TYR A 103 -9.56 -1.20 -0.87
C TYR A 103 -9.26 -1.59 -2.31
N SER A 104 -10.27 -1.48 -3.16
CA SER A 104 -10.11 -1.57 -4.61
C SER A 104 -10.03 -0.18 -5.20
N VAL A 105 -8.96 0.11 -5.94
CA VAL A 105 -8.75 1.41 -6.62
C VAL A 105 -8.59 1.16 -8.12
N PRO A 106 -9.69 0.88 -8.86
CA PRO A 106 -9.65 0.46 -10.27
C PRO A 106 -8.98 1.48 -11.18
N ARG A 107 -9.17 2.77 -10.91
CA ARG A 107 -8.61 3.87 -11.71
C ARG A 107 -7.09 3.80 -11.86
N ILE A 108 -6.39 3.23 -10.90
CA ILE A 108 -4.93 3.06 -10.91
C ILE A 108 -4.50 1.60 -10.86
N SER A 109 -5.47 0.67 -11.06
CA SER A 109 -5.23 -0.78 -11.02
C SER A 109 -4.49 -1.21 -9.76
N GLN A 110 -5.02 -0.86 -8.58
CA GLN A 110 -4.47 -1.25 -7.28
C GLN A 110 -5.51 -1.94 -6.39
N VAL A 111 -5.02 -2.88 -5.59
CA VAL A 111 -5.71 -3.42 -4.41
C VAL A 111 -4.83 -3.09 -3.20
N GLN A 112 -5.41 -2.47 -2.18
CA GLN A 112 -4.68 -2.06 -0.98
C GLN A 112 -5.19 -2.86 0.22
N LEU A 113 -4.28 -3.53 0.92
CA LEU A 113 -4.56 -4.24 2.16
C LEU A 113 -3.99 -3.43 3.31
N MET A 114 -4.87 -2.93 4.17
CA MET A 114 -4.50 -2.12 5.32
C MET A 114 -4.66 -2.93 6.60
N PHE A 115 -3.62 -2.94 7.42
CA PHE A 115 -3.61 -3.68 8.69
C PHE A 115 -3.78 -2.73 9.88
N ARG A 116 -4.41 -3.23 10.94
CA ARG A 116 -4.32 -2.65 12.27
C ARG A 116 -3.08 -3.20 12.94
N ALA A 117 -2.26 -2.30 13.50
CA ALA A 117 -0.99 -2.69 14.09
C ALA A 117 -0.63 -1.82 15.31
N THR A 118 0.31 -2.30 16.12
CA THR A 118 0.92 -1.54 17.23
C THR A 118 2.42 -1.45 17.01
N LEU A 119 3.03 -0.32 17.37
CA LEU A 119 4.48 -0.17 17.41
C LEU A 119 5.06 -0.93 18.60
N GLU A 120 6.25 -1.49 18.43
CA GLU A 120 7.01 -2.11 19.53
C GLU A 120 7.62 -1.07 20.47
N SER A 121 7.89 0.14 19.97
CA SER A 121 8.42 1.26 20.73
C SER A 121 8.05 2.58 20.08
N GLU A 122 8.29 3.70 20.76
CA GLU A 122 8.13 5.06 20.21
C GLU A 122 9.33 5.52 19.36
N ASN A 123 10.34 4.67 19.22
CA ASN A 123 11.53 5.00 18.42
C ASN A 123 11.16 4.87 16.93
N ILE A 124 11.00 6.01 16.28
CA ILE A 124 10.74 6.14 14.87
C ILE A 124 11.74 7.10 14.25
N ASP A 125 12.07 6.92 12.99
CA ASP A 125 12.96 7.80 12.23
C ASP A 125 12.59 7.76 10.74
N ALA A 126 12.77 8.87 10.04
CA ALA A 126 12.42 8.96 8.63
C ALA A 126 13.31 8.05 7.78
N GLY A 127 12.68 7.19 7.00
CA GLY A 127 13.36 6.43 5.96
C GLY A 127 13.59 7.26 4.69
N PRO A 128 14.22 6.68 3.65
CA PRO A 128 14.61 7.41 2.44
C PRO A 128 13.44 8.05 1.68
N GLU A 129 12.25 7.47 1.78
CA GLU A 129 11.04 7.96 1.10
C GLU A 129 10.19 8.91 1.97
N SER A 130 10.61 9.14 3.22
CA SER A 130 9.94 10.01 4.18
C SER A 130 10.79 11.24 4.49
N ALA A 131 10.22 12.42 4.36
CA ALA A 131 10.87 13.67 4.78
C ALA A 131 10.76 13.88 6.30
N GLU A 132 9.74 13.28 6.91
CA GLU A 132 9.41 13.42 8.32
C GLU A 132 8.51 12.24 8.74
N VAL A 133 8.61 11.82 10.00
CA VAL A 133 7.68 10.86 10.61
C VAL A 133 7.29 11.38 11.98
N ASP A 134 6.05 11.19 12.38
CA ASP A 134 5.57 11.64 13.69
C ASP A 134 4.41 10.79 14.19
N LEU A 135 4.14 10.91 15.49
CA LEU A 135 3.07 10.24 16.21
C LEU A 135 1.96 11.23 16.57
N PHE A 136 0.83 11.13 15.92
CA PHE A 136 -0.28 12.06 16.06
C PHE A 136 -1.38 11.53 16.97
N ASP A 137 -1.84 12.34 17.90
CA ASP A 137 -3.15 12.15 18.50
C ASP A 137 -4.23 12.33 17.43
N TRP A 138 -5.38 11.72 17.59
CA TRP A 138 -6.47 11.77 16.59
C TRP A 138 -6.83 13.21 16.17
N ASP A 139 -6.95 14.11 17.13
CA ASP A 139 -7.34 15.49 16.88
C ASP A 139 -6.20 16.32 16.26
N GLY A 140 -4.97 15.83 16.35
CA GLY A 140 -3.76 16.41 15.73
C GLY A 140 -3.47 15.90 14.33
N VAL A 141 -4.22 14.91 13.80
CA VAL A 141 -4.02 14.39 12.44
C VAL A 141 -4.17 15.53 11.42
N PRO A 142 -3.19 15.74 10.53
CA PRO A 142 -3.22 16.82 9.53
C PRO A 142 -4.16 16.47 8.36
N TRP A 143 -5.46 16.44 8.60
CA TRP A 143 -6.49 15.99 7.65
C TRP A 143 -6.47 16.70 6.31
N ALA A 144 -6.12 17.98 6.27
CA ALA A 144 -6.02 18.77 5.05
C ALA A 144 -4.83 18.38 4.18
N ASP A 145 -3.79 17.81 4.80
CA ASP A 145 -2.53 17.44 4.16
C ASP A 145 -2.38 15.92 4.02
N ILE A 146 -3.46 15.15 4.11
CA ILE A 146 -3.45 13.72 3.85
C ILE A 146 -3.25 13.46 2.35
N ALA A 147 -2.28 12.61 2.02
CA ALA A 147 -1.84 12.35 0.65
C ALA A 147 -2.92 11.70 -0.24
N PHE A 148 -3.63 10.71 0.30
CA PHE A 148 -4.55 9.88 -0.47
C PHE A 148 -5.86 9.66 0.27
N PRO A 149 -7.00 9.59 -0.45
CA PRO A 149 -8.30 9.30 0.17
C PRO A 149 -8.30 8.01 1.00
N THR A 150 -7.61 6.97 0.54
CA THR A 150 -7.53 5.66 1.22
C THR A 150 -6.89 5.74 2.60
N VAL A 151 -5.97 6.69 2.82
CA VAL A 151 -5.40 6.96 4.16
C VAL A 151 -6.49 7.48 5.09
N GLY A 152 -7.28 8.44 4.64
CA GLY A 152 -8.40 8.97 5.42
C GLY A 152 -9.48 7.91 5.71
N TRP A 153 -9.73 6.99 4.76
CA TRP A 153 -10.64 5.87 5.00
C TRP A 153 -10.10 4.93 6.08
N ALA A 154 -8.82 4.52 5.95
CA ALA A 154 -8.19 3.62 6.91
C ALA A 154 -8.17 4.19 8.33
N LEU A 155 -7.88 5.48 8.48
CA LEU A 155 -7.89 6.15 9.78
C LEU A 155 -9.28 6.16 10.40
N ARG A 156 -10.33 6.50 9.63
CA ARG A 156 -11.72 6.49 10.14
C ARG A 156 -12.18 5.09 10.50
N GLN A 157 -11.95 4.10 9.64
CA GLN A 157 -12.32 2.71 9.88
C GLN A 157 -11.53 2.09 11.02
N TRP A 158 -10.26 2.47 11.19
CA TRP A 158 -9.52 2.13 12.39
C TRP A 158 -10.23 2.66 13.66
N ARG A 159 -10.63 3.95 13.65
CA ARG A 159 -11.33 4.54 14.78
C ARG A 159 -12.65 3.84 15.10
N GLU A 160 -13.41 3.47 14.06
CA GLU A 160 -14.64 2.68 14.20
C GLU A 160 -14.37 1.28 14.77
N SER A 161 -13.26 0.66 14.42
CA SER A 161 -12.87 -0.68 14.90
C SER A 161 -12.33 -0.72 16.31
N ARG A 162 -12.17 0.44 16.99
CA ARG A 162 -11.66 0.49 18.36
C ARG A 162 -12.61 -0.22 19.32
N GLY A 163 -12.04 -1.02 20.22
CA GLY A 163 -12.79 -1.81 21.18
C GLY A 163 -13.33 -3.14 20.63
N PHE A 164 -13.27 -3.37 19.31
CA PHE A 164 -13.60 -4.66 18.74
C PHE A 164 -12.36 -5.54 18.64
N THR A 165 -12.44 -6.73 19.20
CA THR A 165 -11.43 -7.78 19.05
C THR A 165 -11.60 -8.55 17.75
N GLU A 166 -12.82 -8.59 17.21
CA GLU A 166 -13.15 -9.24 15.95
C GLU A 166 -14.12 -8.37 15.13
N PHE A 167 -13.84 -8.22 13.85
CA PHE A 167 -14.71 -7.55 12.87
C PHE A 167 -14.33 -8.03 11.46
N PRO A 168 -15.27 -8.05 10.50
CA PRO A 168 -14.95 -8.29 9.11
C PRO A 168 -14.11 -7.13 8.56
N PRO A 169 -13.14 -7.38 7.66
CA PRO A 169 -12.40 -6.29 7.02
C PRO A 169 -13.33 -5.27 6.36
N TYR A 170 -13.04 -4.01 6.53
CA TYR A 170 -13.73 -2.92 5.85
C TYR A 170 -13.43 -2.93 4.35
N SER A 171 -14.21 -2.19 3.60
CA SER A 171 -14.02 -1.96 2.17
C SER A 171 -14.08 -0.46 1.86
N ASN A 172 -14.03 -0.10 0.58
CA ASN A 172 -14.22 1.28 0.14
C ASN A 172 -15.52 1.84 0.73
N PRO A 173 -15.50 3.06 1.28
CA PRO A 173 -16.72 3.77 1.63
C PRO A 173 -17.61 3.97 0.40
N VAL A 174 -18.94 3.97 0.60
CA VAL A 174 -19.93 4.13 -0.48
C VAL A 174 -19.73 5.44 -1.26
N GLU A 175 -19.23 6.49 -0.59
CA GLU A 175 -19.00 7.83 -1.18
C GLU A 175 -17.56 8.00 -1.71
N GLY A 176 -16.78 6.94 -1.82
CA GLY A 176 -15.32 7.00 -1.89
C GLY A 176 -14.64 6.65 -3.21
N LEU A 177 -15.30 6.78 -4.37
CA LEU A 177 -14.64 6.58 -5.69
C LEU A 177 -14.87 7.75 -6.62
#